data_c64cd9717a59fb8f9d2ae27e679583bc
#
_entry.id   c64cd9717a59fb8f9d2ae27e679583bc
#
_cell.length_a   1.000
_cell.length_b   1.000
_cell.length_c   1.000
_cell.angle_alpha   90.00
_cell.angle_beta   90.00
_cell.angle_gamma   90.00
#
_symmetry.space_group_name_H-M   'P 1'
#
loop_
_entity.id
_entity.type
_entity.pdbx_description
1 polymer ?
#
loop_
_entity_poly.entity_id
_entity_poly.type
_entity_poly.pdbx_seq_one_letter_code
_entity_poly.pdbx_strand_id
1 'polypeptide(L)'
;MSVDIWTNSRLKTYQACPMKEKFRYRDCLVPIGKKEALNIGTAVHRGIEMWSIDAALEALEFDFPANQEAYDAQEIMRGTVRAMLNGYFAIHQPFEEHDPEIGFEIGARFPTKSGMRRSNQIKLAGKIDDIAIINGQQWVVEYKTASQIDKSYFDRLYVDSQITFYVMAALRCDFKPVGVLYRVLKKPQIKRRQNETVEAYIERMMQDYLARPEFYFYESKYYRTVADIAQFEKDVWHEIKQANQNAKDGHIFRHSHACSNYGTCPYLPLCTGEAGAEMMYEYREPHEELDFLKGE
;
A
#
# COMPACT_ATOMS: atom_id res chain seq x y z
N MET A 1 -0.87 -29.87 -0.51
CA MET A 1 -0.30 -28.71 -1.23
C MET A 1 -0.72 -27.46 -0.46
N SER A 2 0.22 -26.61 -0.11
CA SER A 2 -0.07 -25.35 0.57
C SER A 2 -0.87 -24.41 -0.34
N VAL A 3 -1.73 -23.60 0.26
CA VAL A 3 -2.46 -22.54 -0.45
C VAL A 3 -1.46 -21.48 -0.89
N ASP A 4 -1.58 -21.01 -2.14
CA ASP A 4 -0.73 -19.95 -2.70
C ASP A 4 -1.51 -18.62 -2.63
N ILE A 5 -1.07 -17.74 -1.75
CA ILE A 5 -1.74 -16.44 -1.49
C ILE A 5 -1.10 -15.35 -2.34
N TRP A 6 -1.94 -14.59 -3.02
CA TRP A 6 -1.56 -13.45 -3.84
C TRP A 6 -2.28 -12.18 -3.40
N THR A 7 -1.50 -11.21 -2.95
CA THR A 7 -1.98 -9.85 -2.66
C THR A 7 -1.75 -8.93 -3.86
N ASN A 8 -2.40 -7.78 -3.89
CA ASN A 8 -2.09 -6.75 -4.89
C ASN A 8 -0.60 -6.33 -4.84
N SER A 9 -0.01 -6.26 -3.66
CA SER A 9 1.42 -5.95 -3.48
C SER A 9 2.32 -7.01 -4.10
N ARG A 10 1.99 -8.30 -3.95
CA ARG A 10 2.72 -9.41 -4.58
C ARG A 10 2.58 -9.37 -6.10
N LEU A 11 1.37 -9.14 -6.61
CA LEU A 11 1.12 -8.99 -8.06
C LEU A 11 1.95 -7.84 -8.64
N LYS A 12 1.89 -6.65 -8.05
CA LYS A 12 2.70 -5.49 -8.48
C LYS A 12 4.20 -5.76 -8.41
N THR A 13 4.65 -6.52 -7.40
CA THR A 13 6.06 -6.90 -7.28
C THR A 13 6.48 -7.85 -8.39
N TYR A 14 5.65 -8.85 -8.73
CA TYR A 14 5.89 -9.76 -9.84
C TYR A 14 5.91 -9.02 -11.18
N GLN A 15 4.92 -8.16 -11.44
CA GLN A 15 4.85 -7.34 -12.66
C GLN A 15 6.09 -6.45 -12.82
N ALA A 16 6.56 -5.86 -11.71
CA ALA A 16 7.78 -5.05 -11.74
C ALA A 16 9.02 -5.90 -12.04
N CYS A 17 9.19 -7.03 -11.34
CA CYS A 17 10.30 -7.96 -11.56
C CYS A 17 10.03 -9.31 -10.91
N PRO A 18 9.91 -10.41 -11.68
CA PRO A 18 9.73 -11.77 -11.15
C PRO A 18 10.81 -12.20 -10.16
N MET A 19 12.08 -11.81 -10.39
CA MET A 19 13.16 -12.11 -9.44
C MET A 19 12.97 -11.41 -8.09
N LYS A 20 12.43 -10.19 -8.08
CA LYS A 20 12.10 -9.46 -6.84
C LYS A 20 10.96 -10.15 -6.09
N GLU A 21 9.93 -10.63 -6.81
CA GLU A 21 8.84 -11.44 -6.23
C GLU A 21 9.39 -12.70 -5.58
N LYS A 22 10.31 -13.42 -6.28
CA LYS A 22 10.96 -14.60 -5.73
C LYS A 22 11.62 -14.30 -4.39
N PHE A 23 12.51 -13.33 -4.34
CA PHE A 23 13.22 -13.00 -3.10
C PHE A 23 12.27 -12.62 -1.97
N ARG A 24 11.26 -11.77 -2.24
CA ARG A 24 10.36 -11.26 -1.21
C ARG A 24 9.33 -12.28 -0.72
N TYR A 25 8.74 -13.06 -1.63
CA TYR A 25 7.55 -13.87 -1.33
C TYR A 25 7.78 -15.38 -1.37
N ARG A 26 8.80 -15.87 -2.07
CA ARG A 26 9.14 -17.31 -2.10
C ARG A 26 10.31 -17.64 -1.22
N ASP A 27 11.33 -16.81 -1.23
CA ASP A 27 12.51 -16.97 -0.36
C ASP A 27 12.30 -16.25 0.99
N CYS A 28 11.24 -15.44 1.14
CA CYS A 28 10.88 -14.73 2.37
C CYS A 28 11.96 -13.78 2.88
N LEU A 29 12.72 -13.16 1.97
CA LEU A 29 13.81 -12.26 2.31
C LEU A 29 13.34 -10.80 2.28
N VAL A 30 13.66 -10.03 3.32
CA VAL A 30 13.50 -8.57 3.36
C VAL A 30 14.80 -7.89 3.72
N PRO A 31 15.11 -6.74 3.12
CA PRO A 31 16.26 -5.95 3.54
C PRO A 31 16.15 -5.53 5.00
N ILE A 32 17.25 -5.64 5.75
CA ILE A 32 17.33 -5.15 7.12
C ILE A 32 17.19 -3.61 7.09
N GLY A 33 16.42 -3.07 8.01
CA GLY A 33 16.12 -1.64 8.15
C GLY A 33 14.77 -1.21 7.61
N LYS A 34 14.19 -0.20 8.23
CA LYS A 34 12.85 0.31 7.91
C LYS A 34 12.94 1.49 6.94
N LYS A 35 11.95 1.58 6.03
CA LYS A 35 11.80 2.74 5.16
C LYS A 35 10.91 3.78 5.86
N GLU A 36 11.46 4.97 6.14
CA GLU A 36 10.77 6.11 6.71
C GLU A 36 9.43 6.44 6.01
N ALA A 37 9.42 6.37 4.68
CA ALA A 37 8.21 6.66 3.90
C ALA A 37 7.06 5.68 4.16
N LEU A 38 7.36 4.42 4.47
CA LEU A 38 6.34 3.42 4.85
C LEU A 38 5.82 3.67 6.26
N ASN A 39 6.70 4.04 7.18
CA ASN A 39 6.35 4.34 8.56
C ASN A 39 5.32 5.48 8.65
N ILE A 40 5.54 6.61 7.95
CA ILE A 40 4.55 7.71 7.86
C ILE A 40 3.23 7.21 7.25
N GLY A 41 3.29 6.42 6.18
CA GLY A 41 2.10 5.89 5.52
C GLY A 41 1.24 5.05 6.47
N THR A 42 1.85 4.09 7.13
CA THR A 42 1.19 3.21 8.11
C THR A 42 0.58 4.02 9.26
N ALA A 43 1.34 4.97 9.82
CA ALA A 43 0.86 5.82 10.91
C ALA A 43 -0.35 6.68 10.49
N VAL A 44 -0.30 7.28 9.29
CA VAL A 44 -1.43 8.10 8.78
C VAL A 44 -2.68 7.24 8.57
N HIS A 45 -2.55 6.03 7.99
CA HIS A 45 -3.66 5.10 7.84
C HIS A 45 -4.27 4.75 9.20
N ARG A 46 -3.43 4.39 10.20
CA ARG A 46 -3.90 4.08 11.54
C ARG A 46 -4.61 5.26 12.20
N GLY A 47 -4.10 6.48 11.99
CA GLY A 47 -4.73 7.70 12.50
C GLY A 47 -6.10 7.97 11.90
N ILE A 48 -6.27 7.72 10.61
CA ILE A 48 -7.58 7.88 9.93
C ILE A 48 -8.55 6.78 10.38
N GLU A 49 -8.12 5.53 10.41
CA GLU A 49 -8.90 4.39 10.88
C GLU A 49 -9.48 4.62 12.28
N MET A 50 -8.63 5.03 13.22
CA MET A 50 -9.01 5.26 14.61
C MET A 50 -9.56 6.66 14.87
N TRP A 51 -9.57 7.52 13.87
CA TRP A 51 -9.84 8.95 13.97
C TRP A 51 -9.07 9.61 15.12
N SER A 52 -7.79 9.24 15.27
CA SER A 52 -6.94 9.60 16.40
C SER A 52 -5.51 9.85 15.99
N ILE A 53 -4.99 11.04 16.37
CA ILE A 53 -3.59 11.37 16.18
C ILE A 53 -2.70 10.54 17.11
N ASP A 54 -3.14 10.26 18.33
CA ASP A 54 -2.37 9.47 19.29
C ASP A 54 -2.17 8.04 18.77
N ALA A 55 -3.22 7.41 18.24
CA ALA A 55 -3.13 6.09 17.62
C ALA A 55 -2.16 6.08 16.43
N ALA A 56 -2.11 7.16 15.65
CA ALA A 56 -1.13 7.30 14.57
C ALA A 56 0.30 7.39 15.08
N LEU A 57 0.53 8.13 16.15
CA LEU A 57 1.87 8.31 16.74
C LEU A 57 2.37 7.03 17.42
N GLU A 58 1.47 6.25 18.02
CA GLU A 58 1.76 4.93 18.58
C GLU A 58 2.16 3.91 17.51
N ALA A 59 1.60 4.04 16.30
CA ALA A 59 1.93 3.19 15.16
C ALA A 59 3.29 3.52 14.52
N LEU A 60 3.93 4.63 14.89
CA LEU A 60 5.28 4.96 14.44
C LEU A 60 6.31 4.09 15.16
N GLU A 61 7.10 3.39 14.40
CA GLU A 61 8.19 2.58 14.91
C GLU A 61 9.54 3.27 14.68
N PHE A 62 10.30 3.41 15.77
CA PHE A 62 11.63 4.01 15.75
C PHE A 62 12.64 3.11 16.45
N ASP A 63 13.86 3.09 15.93
CA ASP A 63 15.00 2.61 16.68
C ASP A 63 15.44 3.67 17.70
N PHE A 64 16.20 3.25 18.73
CA PHE A 64 16.76 4.22 19.65
C PHE A 64 17.68 5.21 18.90
N PRO A 65 17.51 6.53 19.06
CA PRO A 65 18.26 7.50 18.27
C PRO A 65 19.75 7.48 18.66
N ALA A 66 20.61 7.30 17.67
CA ALA A 66 22.07 7.20 17.87
C ALA A 66 22.71 8.58 18.24
N ASN A 67 22.07 9.68 17.87
CA ASN A 67 22.57 11.03 18.08
C ASN A 67 21.41 12.05 17.99
N GLN A 68 21.73 13.34 18.19
CA GLN A 68 20.73 14.42 18.13
C GLN A 68 20.08 14.55 16.75
N GLU A 69 20.80 14.34 15.67
CA GLU A 69 20.26 14.40 14.31
C GLU A 69 19.21 13.30 14.08
N ALA A 70 19.47 12.08 14.56
CA ALA A 70 18.51 10.98 14.51
C ALA A 70 17.27 11.27 15.37
N TYR A 71 17.45 11.86 16.55
CA TYR A 71 16.36 12.31 17.40
C TYR A 71 15.51 13.39 16.71
N ASP A 72 16.15 14.43 16.16
CA ASP A 72 15.49 15.49 15.41
C ASP A 72 14.67 14.92 14.22
N ALA A 73 15.23 13.95 13.50
CA ALA A 73 14.54 13.29 12.39
C ALA A 73 13.26 12.53 12.86
N GLN A 74 13.33 11.84 13.99
CA GLN A 74 12.17 11.16 14.58
C GLN A 74 11.10 12.18 15.02
N GLU A 75 11.47 13.28 15.66
CA GLU A 75 10.53 14.33 16.05
C GLU A 75 9.90 15.02 14.83
N ILE A 76 10.65 15.27 13.77
CA ILE A 76 10.12 15.78 12.50
C ILE A 76 9.12 14.77 11.89
N MET A 77 9.39 13.48 11.98
CA MET A 77 8.45 12.46 11.49
C MET A 77 7.15 12.47 12.29
N ARG A 78 7.23 12.52 13.63
CA ARG A 78 6.04 12.68 14.52
C ARG A 78 5.26 13.95 14.17
N GLY A 79 5.97 15.07 14.02
CA GLY A 79 5.39 16.35 13.61
C GLY A 79 4.74 16.29 12.23
N THR A 80 5.33 15.57 11.30
CA THR A 80 4.76 15.34 9.96
C THR A 80 3.42 14.61 10.04
N VAL A 81 3.35 13.51 10.77
CA VAL A 81 2.08 12.76 10.95
C VAL A 81 1.03 13.62 11.64
N ARG A 82 1.40 14.37 12.70
CA ARG A 82 0.51 15.32 13.36
C ARG A 82 -0.03 16.38 12.40
N ALA A 83 0.84 17.00 11.61
CA ALA A 83 0.44 18.06 10.68
C ALA A 83 -0.51 17.52 9.60
N MET A 84 -0.20 16.36 9.02
CA MET A 84 -1.05 15.72 8.02
C MET A 84 -2.44 15.40 8.57
N LEU A 85 -2.53 14.80 9.76
CA LEU A 85 -3.80 14.39 10.36
C LEU A 85 -4.60 15.58 10.90
N ASN A 86 -3.97 16.56 11.55
CA ASN A 86 -4.68 17.79 11.96
C ASN A 86 -5.30 18.51 10.77
N GLY A 87 -4.54 18.68 9.69
CA GLY A 87 -5.08 19.27 8.46
C GLY A 87 -6.21 18.44 7.86
N TYR A 88 -6.09 17.11 7.84
CA TYR A 88 -7.12 16.21 7.32
C TYR A 88 -8.41 16.27 8.16
N PHE A 89 -8.31 16.19 9.47
CA PHE A 89 -9.44 16.24 10.39
C PHE A 89 -10.11 17.63 10.45
N ALA A 90 -9.39 18.69 10.08
CA ALA A 90 -9.97 20.03 9.99
C ALA A 90 -11.00 20.18 8.85
N ILE A 91 -10.88 19.37 7.79
CA ILE A 91 -11.75 19.47 6.60
C ILE A 91 -12.61 18.23 6.33
N HIS A 92 -12.36 17.13 7.03
CA HIS A 92 -13.15 15.90 6.93
C HIS A 92 -13.76 15.54 8.29
N GLN A 93 -14.81 14.75 8.23
CA GLN A 93 -15.41 14.09 9.38
C GLN A 93 -15.32 12.56 9.17
N PRO A 94 -15.37 11.75 10.23
CA PRO A 94 -15.53 10.30 10.08
C PRO A 94 -16.82 10.02 9.30
N PHE A 95 -16.81 8.93 8.55
CA PHE A 95 -18.05 8.46 7.94
C PHE A 95 -19.01 7.97 9.03
N GLU A 96 -20.30 8.30 8.91
CA GLU A 96 -21.32 7.89 9.88
C GLU A 96 -21.55 6.37 9.84
N GLU A 97 -21.54 5.79 8.65
CA GLU A 97 -21.71 4.36 8.42
C GLU A 97 -20.53 3.87 7.58
N HIS A 98 -19.66 3.06 8.18
CA HIS A 98 -18.51 2.49 7.49
C HIS A 98 -17.99 1.23 8.17
N ASP A 99 -17.25 0.44 7.41
CA ASP A 99 -16.54 -0.74 7.84
C ASP A 99 -15.04 -0.57 7.52
N PRO A 100 -14.22 -0.15 8.50
CA PRO A 100 -12.78 0.05 8.28
C PRO A 100 -12.02 -1.28 8.28
N GLU A 101 -10.86 -1.30 7.59
CA GLU A 101 -9.87 -2.37 7.66
C GLU A 101 -10.42 -3.77 7.32
N ILE A 102 -11.23 -3.86 6.23
CA ILE A 102 -11.86 -5.12 5.84
C ILE A 102 -10.84 -6.07 5.24
N GLY A 103 -10.52 -7.13 5.99
CA GLY A 103 -9.73 -8.24 5.51
C GLY A 103 -10.54 -9.17 4.61
N PHE A 104 -9.91 -9.67 3.53
CA PHE A 104 -10.54 -10.66 2.66
C PHE A 104 -9.57 -11.74 2.18
N GLU A 105 -10.10 -12.94 1.99
CA GLU A 105 -9.46 -14.03 1.27
C GLU A 105 -10.49 -14.68 0.34
N ILE A 106 -10.27 -14.61 -0.96
CA ILE A 106 -11.16 -15.12 -1.99
C ILE A 106 -10.41 -16.04 -2.95
N GLY A 107 -11.05 -17.10 -3.42
CA GLY A 107 -10.47 -17.97 -4.45
C GLY A 107 -10.30 -17.23 -5.78
N ALA A 108 -9.08 -17.25 -6.34
CA ALA A 108 -8.84 -16.72 -7.68
C ALA A 108 -9.76 -17.39 -8.71
N ARG A 109 -10.31 -16.61 -9.64
CA ARG A 109 -11.17 -17.17 -10.68
C ARG A 109 -10.37 -17.51 -11.93
N PHE A 110 -10.71 -18.63 -12.55
CA PHE A 110 -10.07 -19.10 -13.77
C PHE A 110 -11.08 -19.51 -14.83
N PRO A 111 -10.77 -19.33 -16.14
CA PRO A 111 -11.65 -19.70 -17.22
C PRO A 111 -11.69 -21.20 -17.42
N THR A 112 -12.88 -21.73 -17.68
CA THR A 112 -13.13 -23.12 -18.09
C THR A 112 -14.05 -23.12 -19.30
N LYS A 113 -14.26 -24.29 -19.93
CA LYS A 113 -15.20 -24.43 -21.05
C LYS A 113 -16.65 -24.05 -20.67
N SER A 114 -17.00 -24.19 -19.39
CA SER A 114 -18.33 -23.88 -18.86
C SER A 114 -18.44 -22.53 -18.14
N GLY A 115 -17.44 -21.66 -18.25
CA GLY A 115 -17.40 -20.37 -17.60
C GLY A 115 -16.27 -20.22 -16.57
N MET A 116 -16.37 -19.24 -15.68
CA MET A 116 -15.35 -18.97 -14.65
C MET A 116 -15.58 -19.84 -13.41
N ARG A 117 -14.53 -20.48 -12.90
CA ARG A 117 -14.53 -21.25 -11.65
C ARG A 117 -13.58 -20.64 -10.62
N ARG A 118 -13.82 -20.91 -9.34
CA ARG A 118 -12.95 -20.50 -8.23
C ARG A 118 -11.88 -21.57 -7.96
N SER A 119 -10.65 -21.13 -7.74
CA SER A 119 -9.55 -21.98 -7.28
C SER A 119 -9.61 -22.18 -5.77
N ASN A 120 -9.34 -23.40 -5.31
CA ASN A 120 -9.13 -23.70 -3.90
C ASN A 120 -7.66 -23.62 -3.49
N GLN A 121 -6.75 -23.61 -4.45
CA GLN A 121 -5.30 -23.60 -4.22
C GLN A 121 -4.69 -22.20 -4.35
N ILE A 122 -5.24 -21.36 -5.21
CA ILE A 122 -4.78 -19.99 -5.41
C ILE A 122 -5.81 -19.04 -4.80
N LYS A 123 -5.39 -18.28 -3.83
CA LYS A 123 -6.22 -17.29 -3.14
C LYS A 123 -5.72 -15.87 -3.42
N LEU A 124 -6.67 -14.97 -3.58
CA LEU A 124 -6.42 -13.54 -3.59
C LEU A 124 -6.80 -13.01 -2.21
N ALA A 125 -5.88 -12.30 -1.58
CA ALA A 125 -6.10 -11.78 -0.23
C ALA A 125 -5.61 -10.33 -0.11
N GLY A 126 -6.14 -9.61 0.85
CA GLY A 126 -5.78 -8.23 1.12
C GLY A 126 -6.65 -7.60 2.18
N LYS A 127 -6.44 -6.32 2.37
CA LYS A 127 -7.19 -5.50 3.29
C LYS A 127 -7.64 -4.24 2.57
N ILE A 128 -8.92 -3.96 2.60
CA ILE A 128 -9.52 -2.73 2.08
C ILE A 128 -9.48 -1.71 3.22
N ASP A 129 -9.01 -0.50 2.96
CA ASP A 129 -8.86 0.52 3.99
C ASP A 129 -10.21 0.85 4.65
N ASP A 130 -11.27 1.01 3.82
CA ASP A 130 -12.61 1.28 4.34
C ASP A 130 -13.68 0.98 3.29
N ILE A 131 -14.90 0.65 3.74
CA ILE A 131 -16.12 0.67 2.93
C ILE A 131 -17.13 1.57 3.62
N ALA A 132 -17.42 2.72 3.03
CA ALA A 132 -18.30 3.74 3.60
C ALA A 132 -19.59 3.94 2.82
N ILE A 133 -20.66 4.32 3.52
CA ILE A 133 -21.92 4.76 2.90
C ILE A 133 -21.88 6.28 2.74
N ILE A 134 -21.92 6.74 1.50
CA ILE A 134 -21.89 8.14 1.13
C ILE A 134 -23.11 8.43 0.27
N ASN A 135 -24.01 9.28 0.75
CA ASN A 135 -25.29 9.60 0.09
C ASN A 135 -26.11 8.34 -0.26
N GLY A 136 -26.16 7.37 0.66
CA GLY A 136 -26.90 6.13 0.50
C GLY A 136 -26.26 5.10 -0.45
N GLN A 137 -25.03 5.32 -0.90
CA GLN A 137 -24.28 4.42 -1.78
C GLN A 137 -23.02 3.91 -1.08
N GLN A 138 -22.73 2.63 -1.24
CA GLN A 138 -21.46 2.06 -0.74
C GLN A 138 -20.30 2.45 -1.66
N TRP A 139 -19.18 2.84 -1.05
CA TRP A 139 -17.93 3.16 -1.71
C TRP A 139 -16.78 2.40 -1.03
N VAL A 140 -15.92 1.79 -1.82
CA VAL A 140 -14.59 1.46 -1.32
C VAL A 140 -13.85 2.78 -1.12
N VAL A 141 -13.25 2.99 0.04
CA VAL A 141 -12.40 4.15 0.29
C VAL A 141 -10.95 3.70 0.35
N GLU A 142 -10.11 4.38 -0.37
CA GLU A 142 -8.67 4.12 -0.43
C GLU A 142 -7.92 5.37 -0.03
N TYR A 143 -7.03 5.24 0.96
CA TYR A 143 -6.18 6.33 1.43
C TYR A 143 -4.75 6.15 0.92
N LYS A 144 -4.11 7.24 0.50
CA LYS A 144 -2.70 7.23 0.11
C LYS A 144 -1.98 8.46 0.62
N THR A 145 -0.74 8.27 1.01
CA THR A 145 0.20 9.37 1.21
C THR A 145 1.14 9.48 0.01
N ALA A 146 1.35 10.68 -0.51
CA ALA A 146 2.22 10.91 -1.66
C ALA A 146 3.04 12.18 -1.53
N SER A 147 4.28 12.19 -2.03
CA SER A 147 5.12 13.39 -2.05
C SER A 147 4.85 14.25 -3.26
N GLN A 148 4.50 13.65 -4.39
CA GLN A 148 4.21 14.35 -5.64
C GLN A 148 2.82 13.93 -6.14
N ILE A 149 2.02 14.92 -6.47
CA ILE A 149 0.67 14.74 -6.99
C ILE A 149 0.51 15.71 -8.16
N ASP A 150 0.32 15.16 -9.33
CA ASP A 150 0.09 15.86 -10.58
C ASP A 150 -1.04 15.19 -11.39
N LYS A 151 -1.30 15.68 -12.58
CA LYS A 151 -2.30 15.10 -13.45
C LYS A 151 -2.02 13.61 -13.74
N SER A 152 -0.76 13.25 -13.98
CA SER A 152 -0.37 11.87 -14.30
C SER A 152 -0.61 10.91 -13.13
N TYR A 153 -0.52 11.42 -11.90
CA TYR A 153 -0.86 10.67 -10.69
C TYR A 153 -2.32 10.18 -10.72
N PHE A 154 -3.26 11.04 -11.12
CA PHE A 154 -4.67 10.69 -11.19
C PHE A 154 -5.03 9.94 -12.47
N ASP A 155 -4.43 10.28 -13.61
CA ASP A 155 -4.70 9.62 -14.90
C ASP A 155 -4.39 8.12 -14.84
N ARG A 156 -3.33 7.70 -14.16
CA ARG A 156 -2.98 6.28 -13.99
C ARG A 156 -4.00 5.48 -13.19
N LEU A 157 -4.77 6.14 -12.31
CA LEU A 157 -5.75 5.46 -11.45
C LEU A 157 -6.95 4.91 -12.22
N TYR A 158 -7.19 5.41 -13.45
CA TYR A 158 -8.21 4.83 -14.32
C TYR A 158 -7.91 3.38 -14.70
N VAL A 159 -6.65 2.98 -14.70
CA VAL A 159 -6.20 1.60 -15.01
C VAL A 159 -5.47 0.91 -13.85
N ASP A 160 -5.46 1.52 -12.66
CA ASP A 160 -4.75 0.97 -11.50
C ASP A 160 -5.36 -0.37 -11.07
N SER A 161 -4.51 -1.37 -10.96
CA SER A 161 -4.87 -2.73 -10.58
C SER A 161 -5.43 -2.82 -9.16
N GLN A 162 -4.95 -2.00 -8.22
CA GLN A 162 -5.41 -2.01 -6.82
C GLN A 162 -6.86 -1.57 -6.71
N ILE A 163 -7.25 -0.52 -7.44
CA ILE A 163 -8.64 -0.06 -7.51
C ILE A 163 -9.55 -1.18 -8.01
N THR A 164 -9.16 -1.86 -9.09
CA THR A 164 -9.95 -2.97 -9.64
C THR A 164 -9.97 -4.17 -8.70
N PHE A 165 -8.84 -4.47 -8.06
CA PHE A 165 -8.71 -5.56 -7.09
C PHE A 165 -9.66 -5.37 -5.90
N TYR A 166 -9.71 -4.16 -5.33
CA TYR A 166 -10.55 -3.88 -4.16
C TYR A 166 -12.04 -3.82 -4.49
N VAL A 167 -12.43 -3.24 -5.62
CA VAL A 167 -13.84 -3.30 -6.08
C VAL A 167 -14.26 -4.76 -6.30
N MET A 168 -13.44 -5.56 -6.97
CA MET A 168 -13.69 -6.98 -7.16
C MET A 168 -13.81 -7.72 -5.83
N ALA A 169 -12.89 -7.49 -4.89
CA ALA A 169 -12.88 -8.13 -3.57
C ALA A 169 -14.15 -7.77 -2.78
N ALA A 170 -14.50 -6.48 -2.70
CA ALA A 170 -15.71 -6.03 -2.04
C ALA A 170 -16.97 -6.70 -2.59
N LEU A 171 -17.11 -6.77 -3.94
CA LEU A 171 -18.20 -7.48 -4.59
C LEU A 171 -18.25 -8.99 -4.28
N ARG A 172 -17.08 -9.62 -4.01
CA ARG A 172 -16.98 -11.03 -3.64
C ARG A 172 -17.25 -11.30 -2.15
N CYS A 173 -17.18 -10.25 -1.34
CA CYS A 173 -17.50 -10.25 0.08
C CYS A 173 -18.91 -9.69 0.35
N ASP A 174 -19.80 -9.74 -0.66
CA ASP A 174 -21.21 -9.34 -0.60
C ASP A 174 -21.49 -7.84 -0.37
N PHE A 175 -20.46 -6.99 -0.45
CA PHE A 175 -20.63 -5.55 -0.55
C PHE A 175 -21.08 -5.15 -1.97
N LYS A 176 -21.64 -3.95 -2.09
CA LYS A 176 -22.17 -3.43 -3.37
C LYS A 176 -21.60 -2.05 -3.69
N PRO A 177 -20.27 -1.90 -3.73
CA PRO A 177 -19.68 -0.59 -3.97
C PRO A 177 -20.01 -0.10 -5.39
N VAL A 178 -20.39 1.16 -5.49
CA VAL A 178 -20.61 1.83 -6.79
C VAL A 178 -19.28 2.25 -7.44
N GLY A 179 -18.20 2.34 -6.65
CA GLY A 179 -16.87 2.72 -7.11
C GLY A 179 -15.89 2.84 -5.95
N VAL A 180 -14.78 3.51 -6.21
CA VAL A 180 -13.74 3.84 -5.22
C VAL A 180 -13.69 5.35 -5.01
N LEU A 181 -13.77 5.77 -3.76
CA LEU A 181 -13.41 7.10 -3.30
C LEU A 181 -11.92 7.07 -2.94
N TYR A 182 -11.11 7.72 -3.73
CA TYR A 182 -9.67 7.72 -3.58
C TYR A 182 -9.20 9.03 -2.96
N ARG A 183 -8.67 8.98 -1.75
CA ARG A 183 -8.18 10.13 -0.99
C ARG A 183 -6.66 10.13 -0.91
N VAL A 184 -6.04 11.25 -1.23
CA VAL A 184 -4.58 11.40 -1.19
C VAL A 184 -4.21 12.53 -0.24
N LEU A 185 -3.36 12.19 0.73
CA LEU A 185 -2.75 13.13 1.64
C LEU A 185 -1.32 13.40 1.15
N LYS A 186 -1.07 14.62 0.70
CA LYS A 186 0.25 15.02 0.21
C LYS A 186 1.18 15.28 1.38
N LYS A 187 2.38 14.69 1.32
CA LYS A 187 3.44 14.92 2.32
C LYS A 187 3.91 16.37 2.29
N PRO A 188 4.48 16.91 3.38
CA PRO A 188 4.95 18.29 3.46
C PRO A 188 5.86 18.66 2.29
N GLN A 189 5.68 19.87 1.76
CA GLN A 189 6.50 20.41 0.67
C GLN A 189 7.43 21.51 1.16
N ILE A 190 7.21 22.05 2.35
CA ILE A 190 8.11 23.01 2.97
C ILE A 190 9.32 22.31 3.58
N LYS A 191 10.47 22.97 3.55
CA LYS A 191 11.72 22.48 4.15
C LYS A 191 12.06 23.27 5.40
N ARG A 192 12.73 22.62 6.36
CA ARG A 192 13.30 23.29 7.53
C ARG A 192 14.28 24.36 7.07
N ARG A 193 14.15 25.57 7.64
CA ARG A 193 15.05 26.70 7.33
C ARG A 193 16.35 26.54 8.09
N GLN A 194 17.40 27.23 7.62
CA GLN A 194 18.65 27.33 8.36
C GLN A 194 18.38 27.99 9.72
N ASN A 195 18.93 27.44 10.80
CA ASN A 195 18.75 27.88 12.19
C ASN A 195 17.30 27.82 12.73
N GLU A 196 16.38 27.17 12.06
CA GLU A 196 15.03 26.92 12.58
C GLU A 196 15.06 25.73 13.55
N THR A 197 14.44 25.88 14.74
CA THR A 197 14.31 24.73 15.66
C THR A 197 13.36 23.69 15.09
N VAL A 198 13.42 22.44 15.59
CA VAL A 198 12.51 21.38 15.16
C VAL A 198 11.07 21.76 15.47
N GLU A 199 10.80 22.31 16.64
CA GLU A 199 9.48 22.73 17.09
C GLU A 199 8.90 23.82 16.20
N ALA A 200 9.69 24.86 15.88
CA ALA A 200 9.26 25.95 15.00
C ALA A 200 8.96 25.46 13.58
N TYR A 201 9.75 24.51 13.09
CA TYR A 201 9.50 23.87 11.80
C TYR A 201 8.19 23.07 11.80
N ILE A 202 7.95 22.25 12.85
CA ILE A 202 6.72 21.45 12.99
C ILE A 202 5.51 22.38 13.07
N GLU A 203 5.57 23.43 13.88
CA GLU A 203 4.47 24.39 14.00
C GLU A 203 4.17 25.07 12.64
N ARG A 204 5.20 25.51 11.93
CA ARG A 204 5.03 26.10 10.59
C ARG A 204 4.46 25.09 9.58
N MET A 205 4.80 23.82 9.71
CA MET A 205 4.24 22.75 8.89
C MET A 205 2.75 22.56 9.18
N MET A 206 2.34 22.54 10.46
CA MET A 206 0.93 22.45 10.84
C MET A 206 0.13 23.63 10.31
N GLN A 207 0.64 24.86 10.44
CA GLN A 207 0.00 26.06 9.91
C GLN A 207 -0.14 26.01 8.38
N ASP A 208 0.83 25.45 7.67
CA ASP A 208 0.79 25.32 6.22
C ASP A 208 -0.31 24.37 5.75
N TYR A 209 -0.54 23.25 6.46
CA TYR A 209 -1.64 22.31 6.17
C TYR A 209 -3.02 22.94 6.41
N LEU A 210 -3.16 23.71 7.50
CA LEU A 210 -4.41 24.39 7.84
C LEU A 210 -4.72 25.55 6.90
N ALA A 211 -3.68 26.26 6.44
CA ALA A 211 -3.85 27.41 5.56
C ALA A 211 -4.11 27.06 4.09
N ARG A 212 -3.71 25.87 3.65
CA ARG A 212 -3.78 25.46 2.24
C ARG A 212 -4.27 24.02 2.09
N PRO A 213 -5.43 23.65 2.65
CA PRO A 213 -5.91 22.26 2.61
C PRO A 213 -6.07 21.74 1.18
N GLU A 214 -6.49 22.56 0.22
CA GLU A 214 -6.65 22.18 -1.19
C GLU A 214 -5.33 21.84 -1.89
N PHE A 215 -4.19 22.24 -1.34
CA PHE A 215 -2.86 21.87 -1.82
C PHE A 215 -2.39 20.52 -1.27
N TYR A 216 -2.93 20.10 -0.13
CA TYR A 216 -2.49 18.91 0.57
C TYR A 216 -3.45 17.74 0.49
N PHE A 217 -4.74 17.97 0.31
CA PHE A 217 -5.76 16.93 0.33
C PHE A 217 -6.51 16.88 -0.99
N TYR A 218 -6.54 15.69 -1.56
CA TYR A 218 -7.20 15.44 -2.84
C TYR A 218 -8.17 14.28 -2.71
N GLU A 219 -9.29 14.40 -3.40
CA GLU A 219 -10.30 13.35 -3.47
C GLU A 219 -10.73 13.17 -4.93
N SER A 220 -10.85 11.90 -5.35
CA SER A 220 -11.33 11.55 -6.68
C SER A 220 -12.11 10.24 -6.66
N LYS A 221 -13.08 10.12 -7.55
CA LYS A 221 -13.95 8.94 -7.68
C LYS A 221 -13.59 8.14 -8.91
N TYR A 222 -13.45 6.83 -8.75
CA TYR A 222 -13.13 5.90 -9.83
C TYR A 222 -14.16 4.78 -9.88
N TYR A 223 -14.56 4.42 -11.09
CA TYR A 223 -15.55 3.38 -11.32
C TYR A 223 -14.91 2.22 -12.07
N ARG A 224 -15.48 1.03 -11.88
CA ARG A 224 -15.12 -0.17 -12.65
C ARG A 224 -16.37 -0.82 -13.18
N THR A 225 -16.38 -1.11 -14.46
CA THR A 225 -17.46 -1.87 -15.10
C THR A 225 -17.31 -3.36 -14.80
N VAL A 226 -18.37 -4.12 -15.02
CA VAL A 226 -18.35 -5.59 -14.97
C VAL A 226 -17.31 -6.15 -15.95
N ALA A 227 -17.11 -5.50 -17.10
CA ALA A 227 -16.11 -5.90 -18.09
C ALA A 227 -14.68 -5.69 -17.59
N ASP A 228 -14.39 -4.55 -16.90
CA ASP A 228 -13.09 -4.29 -16.31
C ASP A 228 -12.73 -5.35 -15.26
N ILE A 229 -13.68 -5.70 -14.40
CA ILE A 229 -13.50 -6.73 -13.37
C ILE A 229 -13.27 -8.10 -14.00
N ALA A 230 -14.07 -8.46 -14.99
CA ALA A 230 -13.93 -9.75 -15.67
C ALA A 230 -12.60 -9.87 -16.43
N GLN A 231 -12.12 -8.79 -17.03
CA GLN A 231 -10.79 -8.76 -17.66
C GLN A 231 -9.69 -8.89 -16.62
N PHE A 232 -9.76 -8.12 -15.55
CA PHE A 232 -8.80 -8.18 -14.45
C PHE A 232 -8.68 -9.58 -13.84
N GLU A 233 -9.79 -10.27 -13.59
CA GLU A 233 -9.78 -11.67 -13.09
C GLU A 233 -9.01 -12.61 -14.03
N LYS A 234 -9.15 -12.44 -15.35
CA LYS A 234 -8.42 -13.25 -16.33
C LYS A 234 -6.93 -12.92 -16.33
N ASP A 235 -6.60 -11.64 -16.30
CA ASP A 235 -5.21 -11.16 -16.32
C ASP A 235 -4.45 -11.66 -15.08
N VAL A 236 -5.03 -11.46 -13.88
CA VAL A 236 -4.47 -11.96 -12.61
C VAL A 236 -4.27 -13.48 -12.64
N TRP A 237 -5.24 -14.23 -13.13
CA TRP A 237 -5.10 -15.68 -13.27
C TRP A 237 -3.94 -16.06 -14.17
N HIS A 238 -3.80 -15.42 -15.34
CA HIS A 238 -2.72 -15.70 -16.29
C HIS A 238 -1.35 -15.33 -15.71
N GLU A 239 -1.23 -14.20 -15.04
CA GLU A 239 0.01 -13.77 -14.38
C GLU A 239 0.43 -14.76 -13.29
N ILE A 240 -0.49 -15.16 -12.39
CA ILE A 240 -0.19 -16.12 -11.32
C ILE A 240 0.20 -17.48 -11.91
N LYS A 241 -0.51 -17.94 -12.92
CA LYS A 241 -0.19 -19.20 -13.59
C LYS A 241 1.20 -19.16 -14.21
N GLN A 242 1.54 -18.07 -14.89
CA GLN A 242 2.87 -17.89 -15.49
C GLN A 242 3.97 -17.82 -14.42
N ALA A 243 3.74 -17.05 -13.33
CA ALA A 243 4.67 -16.96 -12.21
C ALA A 243 4.95 -18.33 -11.57
N ASN A 244 3.91 -19.12 -11.37
CA ASN A 244 4.03 -20.46 -10.77
C ASN A 244 4.68 -21.47 -11.73
N GLN A 245 4.41 -21.36 -13.03
CA GLN A 245 5.09 -22.19 -14.02
C GLN A 245 6.58 -21.85 -14.11
N ASN A 246 6.94 -20.57 -14.18
CA ASN A 246 8.32 -20.12 -14.21
C ASN A 246 9.11 -20.58 -12.96
N ALA A 247 8.49 -20.51 -11.79
CA ALA A 247 9.10 -20.98 -10.55
C ALA A 247 9.31 -22.52 -10.57
N LYS A 248 8.32 -23.26 -11.06
CA LYS A 248 8.41 -24.73 -11.20
C LYS A 248 9.49 -25.17 -12.19
N ASP A 249 9.66 -24.43 -13.28
CA ASP A 249 10.67 -24.69 -14.30
C ASP A 249 12.06 -24.21 -13.90
N GLY A 250 12.19 -23.54 -12.74
CA GLY A 250 13.45 -22.95 -12.28
C GLY A 250 13.91 -21.75 -13.10
N HIS A 251 13.02 -21.17 -13.91
CA HIS A 251 13.33 -20.07 -14.82
C HIS A 251 12.64 -18.77 -14.38
N ILE A 252 13.28 -18.03 -13.47
CA ILE A 252 12.81 -16.74 -12.99
C ILE A 252 13.66 -15.62 -13.59
N PHE A 253 13.06 -14.83 -14.44
CA PHE A 253 13.77 -13.78 -15.15
C PHE A 253 13.80 -12.44 -14.40
N ARG A 254 14.68 -11.54 -14.85
CA ARG A 254 14.91 -10.21 -14.29
C ARG A 254 14.39 -9.14 -15.24
N HIS A 255 13.78 -8.10 -14.67
CA HIS A 255 13.47 -6.88 -15.41
C HIS A 255 14.48 -5.79 -15.03
N SER A 256 15.50 -5.59 -15.86
CA SER A 256 16.62 -4.68 -15.56
C SER A 256 16.18 -3.23 -15.35
N HIS A 257 15.15 -2.76 -16.06
CA HIS A 257 14.61 -1.41 -15.87
C HIS A 257 14.00 -1.19 -14.48
N ALA A 258 13.56 -2.26 -13.79
CA ALA A 258 13.05 -2.15 -12.43
C ALA A 258 14.18 -1.99 -11.38
N CYS A 259 15.44 -2.13 -11.76
CA CYS A 259 16.57 -2.00 -10.84
C CYS A 259 16.82 -0.55 -10.39
N SER A 260 16.30 0.44 -11.13
CA SER A 260 16.52 1.88 -10.86
C SER A 260 15.25 2.74 -10.84
N ASN A 261 14.05 2.15 -10.91
CA ASN A 261 12.79 2.88 -11.11
C ASN A 261 12.43 3.84 -9.95
N TYR A 262 12.77 3.49 -8.72
CA TYR A 262 12.52 4.30 -7.51
C TYR A 262 13.75 4.23 -6.59
N GLY A 263 14.91 4.63 -7.13
CA GLY A 263 16.21 4.39 -6.53
C GLY A 263 16.71 2.98 -6.82
N THR A 264 17.83 2.61 -6.22
CA THR A 264 18.44 1.29 -6.39
C THR A 264 17.52 0.19 -5.83
N CYS A 265 17.31 -0.87 -6.63
CA CYS A 265 16.53 -2.02 -6.20
C CYS A 265 17.13 -2.61 -4.91
N PRO A 266 16.34 -2.78 -3.83
CA PRO A 266 16.85 -3.29 -2.57
C PRO A 266 17.38 -4.72 -2.63
N TYR A 267 17.10 -5.47 -3.70
CA TYR A 267 17.57 -6.83 -3.93
C TYR A 267 18.74 -6.91 -4.96
N LEU A 268 19.31 -5.76 -5.35
CA LEU A 268 20.40 -5.75 -6.32
C LEU A 268 21.59 -6.59 -5.88
N PRO A 269 22.07 -6.52 -4.60
CA PRO A 269 23.18 -7.34 -4.15
C PRO A 269 22.96 -8.86 -4.32
N LEU A 270 21.77 -9.36 -4.00
CA LEU A 270 21.41 -10.77 -4.24
C LEU A 270 21.36 -11.09 -5.74
N CYS A 271 20.84 -10.19 -6.57
CA CYS A 271 20.76 -10.37 -8.01
C CYS A 271 22.13 -10.42 -8.68
N THR A 272 23.11 -9.70 -8.18
CA THR A 272 24.48 -9.64 -8.72
C THR A 272 25.41 -10.69 -8.13
N GLY A 273 24.98 -11.40 -7.07
CA GLY A 273 25.83 -12.36 -6.37
C GLY A 273 26.95 -11.69 -5.59
N GLU A 274 26.69 -10.51 -5.03
CA GLU A 274 27.66 -9.80 -4.20
C GLU A 274 28.05 -10.64 -2.98
N ALA A 275 29.32 -10.70 -2.67
CA ALA A 275 29.81 -11.49 -1.55
C ALA A 275 29.23 -10.96 -0.22
N GLY A 276 28.62 -11.84 0.57
CA GLY A 276 28.00 -11.49 1.85
C GLY A 276 26.65 -10.78 1.73
N ALA A 277 26.07 -10.73 0.53
CA ALA A 277 24.77 -10.09 0.33
C ALA A 277 23.69 -10.65 1.26
N GLU A 278 23.73 -11.95 1.58
CA GLU A 278 22.74 -12.60 2.44
C GLU A 278 22.64 -11.97 3.84
N MET A 279 23.73 -11.40 4.34
CA MET A 279 23.76 -10.72 5.65
C MET A 279 23.01 -9.39 5.67
N MET A 280 22.61 -8.87 4.52
CA MET A 280 21.82 -7.64 4.37
C MET A 280 20.31 -7.88 4.46
N TYR A 281 19.88 -9.14 4.64
CA TYR A 281 18.49 -9.54 4.65
C TYR A 281 18.16 -10.38 5.86
N GLU A 282 16.92 -10.26 6.29
CA GLU A 282 16.33 -11.13 7.31
C GLU A 282 15.21 -11.97 6.70
N TYR A 283 14.93 -13.13 7.30
CA TYR A 283 13.75 -13.90 6.97
C TYR A 283 12.53 -13.22 7.57
N ARG A 284 11.50 -13.04 6.75
CA ARG A 284 10.22 -12.50 7.19
C ARG A 284 9.10 -13.20 6.45
N GLU A 285 8.12 -13.71 7.20
CA GLU A 285 6.94 -14.34 6.62
C GLU A 285 6.33 -13.44 5.54
N PRO A 286 5.93 -14.01 4.39
CA PRO A 286 5.20 -13.25 3.39
C PRO A 286 3.82 -12.87 3.94
N HIS A 287 3.35 -11.70 3.56
CA HIS A 287 1.98 -11.26 3.89
C HIS A 287 1.71 -11.05 5.39
N GLU A 288 2.64 -10.45 6.14
CA GLU A 288 2.40 -10.04 7.53
C GLU A 288 1.15 -9.15 7.69
N GLU A 289 0.84 -8.37 6.64
CA GLU A 289 -0.37 -7.56 6.54
C GLU A 289 -1.68 -8.38 6.59
N LEU A 290 -1.58 -9.70 6.48
CA LEU A 290 -2.70 -10.63 6.49
C LEU A 290 -2.81 -11.45 7.80
N ASP A 291 -2.27 -10.96 8.91
CA ASP A 291 -2.30 -11.68 10.19
C ASP A 291 -3.73 -12.03 10.64
N PHE A 292 -4.73 -11.25 10.22
CA PHE A 292 -6.14 -11.55 10.41
C PHE A 292 -6.59 -12.91 9.81
N LEU A 293 -5.86 -13.44 8.82
CA LEU A 293 -6.14 -14.76 8.25
C LEU A 293 -5.63 -15.92 9.12
N LYS A 294 -4.72 -15.64 10.07
CA LYS A 294 -4.10 -16.68 10.89
C LYS A 294 -5.00 -17.16 12.04
N GLY A 295 -6.16 -16.48 12.29
CA GLY A 295 -7.07 -16.74 13.38
C GLY A 295 -6.40 -16.53 14.75
N GLU A 296 -7.13 -16.03 15.74
CA GLU A 296 -6.72 -16.14 17.15
C GLU A 296 -6.68 -17.61 17.59
#